data_2b4ed6690121df1b358db1f41fef622c
#
_entry.id   2b4ed6690121df1b358db1f41fef622c
#
_cell.length_a   1.000
_cell.length_b   1.000
_cell.length_c   1.000
_cell.angle_alpha   90.00
_cell.angle_beta   90.00
_cell.angle_gamma   90.00
#
_symmetry.space_group_name_H-M   'P 1'
#
loop_
_entity.id
_entity.type
_entity.pdbx_description
1 polymer ?
#
loop_
_entity_poly.entity_id
_entity_poly.type
_entity_poly.pdbx_seq_one_letter_code
_entity_poly.pdbx_strand_id
1 'polypeptide(L)'
;MSKPLRTWWHELNTWEPEVALAFYHRTLGWEFEHTLLPDGESYWIAHHSGRPVGGIYALRQPDYQGIPSHWMTYLAVADIVQAERTAVFAGGEVCRPTVSVPGVGKLSIVSDSTGAIIGFIEPESSHILKSSSSDEWGEHPQPVSAIPSTLLSERTSAQPN
;
A
#
# COMPACT_ATOMS: atom_id res chain seq x y z
N MET A 1 -1.81 -3.31 26.84
CA MET A 1 -0.68 -3.63 25.95
C MET A 1 -1.06 -3.29 24.51
N SER A 2 -0.38 -2.39 23.89
CA SER A 2 -0.61 -2.08 22.48
C SER A 2 -0.15 -3.27 21.63
N LYS A 3 -1.03 -3.74 20.74
CA LYS A 3 -0.71 -4.77 19.76
C LYS A 3 0.44 -4.26 18.90
N PRO A 4 1.50 -5.05 18.63
CA PRO A 4 2.61 -4.59 17.82
C PRO A 4 2.10 -4.16 16.43
N LEU A 5 2.57 -3.00 15.97
CA LEU A 5 2.36 -2.56 14.58
C LEU A 5 2.96 -3.64 13.67
N ARG A 6 2.15 -4.18 12.77
CA ARG A 6 2.61 -5.17 11.80
C ARG A 6 2.72 -4.51 10.43
N THR A 7 3.72 -4.89 9.66
CA THR A 7 3.70 -4.65 8.23
C THR A 7 2.43 -5.29 7.67
N TRP A 8 1.63 -4.51 6.99
CA TRP A 8 0.32 -4.97 6.56
C TRP A 8 0.31 -5.39 5.10
N TRP A 9 0.97 -4.63 4.23
CA TRP A 9 1.04 -4.89 2.81
C TRP A 9 2.31 -4.35 2.18
N HIS A 10 2.77 -5.01 1.12
CA HIS A 10 3.82 -4.52 0.24
C HIS A 10 3.28 -4.42 -1.17
N GLU A 11 3.61 -3.35 -1.85
CA GLU A 11 3.15 -3.08 -3.20
C GLU A 11 4.29 -2.57 -4.07
N LEU A 12 4.53 -3.22 -5.18
CA LEU A 12 5.43 -2.72 -6.21
C LEU A 12 4.65 -1.79 -7.13
N ASN A 13 5.07 -0.55 -7.20
CA ASN A 13 4.61 0.43 -8.17
C ASN A 13 5.60 0.47 -9.32
N THR A 14 5.20 0.06 -10.53
CA THR A 14 6.14 -0.09 -11.65
C THR A 14 5.57 0.39 -12.98
N TRP A 15 6.46 0.89 -13.82
CA TRP A 15 6.14 1.26 -15.21
C TRP A 15 6.09 0.06 -16.16
N GLU A 16 6.67 -1.06 -15.76
CA GLU A 16 6.83 -2.27 -16.58
C GLU A 16 6.29 -3.51 -15.83
N PRO A 17 4.98 -3.59 -15.63
CA PRO A 17 4.39 -4.68 -14.84
C PRO A 17 4.72 -6.06 -15.40
N GLU A 18 4.67 -6.26 -16.71
CA GLU A 18 4.97 -7.56 -17.34
C GLU A 18 6.41 -8.02 -17.05
N VAL A 19 7.36 -7.10 -17.07
CA VAL A 19 8.77 -7.39 -16.74
C VAL A 19 8.90 -7.76 -15.27
N ALA A 20 8.21 -7.03 -14.38
CA ALA A 20 8.20 -7.32 -12.96
C ALA A 20 7.57 -8.68 -12.65
N LEU A 21 6.41 -8.99 -13.24
CA LEU A 21 5.75 -10.30 -13.09
C LEU A 21 6.69 -11.44 -13.47
N ALA A 22 7.34 -11.35 -14.63
CA ALA A 22 8.30 -12.36 -15.09
C ALA A 22 9.52 -12.49 -14.16
N PHE A 23 10.03 -11.37 -13.65
CA PHE A 23 11.16 -11.36 -12.72
C PHE A 23 10.82 -12.07 -11.40
N TYR A 24 9.72 -11.69 -10.74
CA TYR A 24 9.37 -12.28 -9.45
C TYR A 24 8.88 -13.72 -9.57
N HIS A 25 8.23 -14.09 -10.68
CA HIS A 25 7.92 -15.48 -10.96
C HIS A 25 9.18 -16.34 -11.02
N ARG A 26 10.19 -15.91 -11.79
CA ARG A 26 11.45 -16.67 -11.98
C ARG A 26 12.34 -16.70 -10.75
N THR A 27 12.37 -15.62 -9.97
CA THR A 27 13.28 -15.47 -8.82
C THR A 27 12.71 -15.99 -7.51
N LEU A 28 11.40 -15.79 -7.28
CA LEU A 28 10.73 -16.10 -6.02
C LEU A 28 9.66 -17.18 -6.15
N GLY A 29 9.35 -17.62 -7.37
CA GLY A 29 8.28 -18.59 -7.62
C GLY A 29 6.88 -17.99 -7.33
N TRP A 30 6.74 -16.67 -7.39
CA TRP A 30 5.45 -16.05 -7.18
C TRP A 30 4.50 -16.34 -8.33
N GLU A 31 3.23 -16.55 -8.00
CA GLU A 31 2.12 -16.63 -8.94
C GLU A 31 1.30 -15.34 -8.84
N PHE A 32 0.62 -14.94 -9.92
CA PHE A 32 -0.07 -13.67 -9.97
C PHE A 32 -1.52 -13.83 -10.39
N GLU A 33 -2.41 -13.22 -9.63
CA GLU A 33 -3.81 -13.08 -9.95
C GLU A 33 -4.08 -11.66 -10.43
N HIS A 34 -4.53 -11.52 -11.68
CA HIS A 34 -4.90 -10.23 -12.26
C HIS A 34 -6.28 -9.81 -11.78
N THR A 35 -6.40 -8.57 -11.34
CA THR A 35 -7.68 -7.94 -11.00
C THR A 35 -7.72 -6.50 -11.52
N LEU A 36 -8.90 -5.91 -11.53
CA LEU A 36 -9.08 -4.50 -11.83
C LEU A 36 -9.42 -3.75 -10.55
N LEU A 37 -8.81 -2.58 -10.38
CA LEU A 37 -9.17 -1.65 -9.33
C LEU A 37 -10.53 -0.97 -9.67
N PRO A 38 -11.20 -0.32 -8.71
CA PRO A 38 -12.47 0.36 -8.94
C PRO A 38 -12.43 1.44 -10.03
N ASP A 39 -11.27 2.03 -10.29
CA ASP A 39 -11.01 2.99 -11.38
C ASP A 39 -10.68 2.32 -12.72
N GLY A 40 -10.69 0.98 -12.78
CA GLY A 40 -10.41 0.18 -13.96
C GLY A 40 -8.93 -0.08 -14.22
N GLU A 41 -8.04 0.36 -13.33
CA GLU A 41 -6.61 0.11 -13.45
C GLU A 41 -6.24 -1.34 -13.15
N SER A 42 -5.21 -1.85 -13.85
CA SER A 42 -4.71 -3.20 -13.64
C SER A 42 -3.90 -3.32 -12.36
N TYR A 43 -4.20 -4.37 -11.62
CA TYR A 43 -3.52 -4.75 -10.40
C TYR A 43 -3.26 -6.26 -10.38
N TRP A 44 -2.16 -6.69 -9.86
CA TRP A 44 -1.84 -8.11 -9.68
C TRP A 44 -1.58 -8.40 -8.22
N ILE A 45 -2.24 -9.43 -7.72
CA ILE A 45 -1.97 -9.96 -6.39
C ILE A 45 -0.91 -11.05 -6.54
N ALA A 46 0.21 -10.87 -5.86
CA ALA A 46 1.26 -11.85 -5.80
C ALA A 46 0.94 -12.90 -4.73
N HIS A 47 1.03 -14.16 -5.09
CA HIS A 47 0.85 -15.30 -4.20
C HIS A 47 2.14 -16.12 -4.11
N HIS A 48 2.44 -16.60 -2.92
CA HIS A 48 3.48 -17.60 -2.70
C HIS A 48 2.91 -18.75 -1.85
N SER A 49 3.00 -19.98 -2.37
CA SER A 49 2.41 -21.17 -1.73
C SER A 49 0.92 -20.98 -1.39
N GLY A 50 0.16 -20.39 -2.32
CA GLY A 50 -1.27 -20.14 -2.18
C GLY A 50 -1.66 -19.00 -1.23
N ARG A 51 -0.68 -18.25 -0.70
CA ARG A 51 -0.93 -17.11 0.20
C ARG A 51 -0.56 -15.79 -0.48
N PRO A 52 -1.39 -14.74 -0.37
CA PRO A 52 -1.04 -13.43 -0.89
C PRO A 52 0.16 -12.85 -0.12
N VAL A 53 1.15 -12.35 -0.84
CA VAL A 53 2.40 -11.81 -0.27
C VAL A 53 2.64 -10.35 -0.64
N GLY A 54 1.91 -9.80 -1.59
CA GLY A 54 2.05 -8.43 -2.03
C GLY A 54 1.24 -8.13 -3.27
N GLY A 55 1.36 -6.91 -3.77
CA GLY A 55 0.69 -6.46 -4.98
C GLY A 55 1.65 -5.84 -5.98
N ILE A 56 1.22 -5.75 -7.22
CA ILE A 56 1.89 -5.00 -8.28
C ILE A 56 0.89 -4.05 -8.90
N TYR A 57 1.23 -2.77 -8.90
CA TYR A 57 0.45 -1.69 -9.50
C TYR A 57 1.19 -1.13 -10.72
N ALA A 58 0.48 -0.98 -11.84
CA ALA A 58 1.02 -0.40 -13.04
C ALA A 58 0.97 1.13 -12.98
N LEU A 59 2.13 1.78 -12.90
CA LEU A 59 2.22 3.24 -13.02
C LEU A 59 1.83 3.67 -14.44
N ARG A 60 1.12 4.80 -14.56
CA ARG A 60 0.70 5.36 -15.84
C ARG A 60 0.90 6.85 -15.90
N GLN A 61 1.15 7.35 -17.11
CA GLN A 61 1.17 8.79 -17.39
C GLN A 61 -0.27 9.34 -17.49
N PRO A 62 -0.52 10.60 -17.15
CA PRO A 62 0.43 11.60 -16.64
C PRO A 62 0.61 11.59 -15.12
N ASP A 63 -0.20 10.83 -14.38
CA ASP A 63 -0.39 10.95 -12.93
C ASP A 63 0.88 10.66 -12.12
N TYR A 64 1.77 9.81 -12.65
CA TYR A 64 2.97 9.36 -11.96
C TYR A 64 4.28 9.85 -12.61
N GLN A 65 4.21 10.88 -13.44
CA GLN A 65 5.39 11.38 -14.13
C GLN A 65 6.51 11.74 -13.14
N GLY A 66 7.71 11.22 -13.41
CA GLY A 66 8.89 11.47 -12.58
C GLY A 66 9.04 10.57 -11.35
N ILE A 67 8.07 9.68 -11.08
CA ILE A 67 8.16 8.71 -9.99
C ILE A 67 8.83 7.44 -10.54
N PRO A 68 9.97 6.99 -10.00
CA PRO A 68 10.59 5.74 -10.43
C PRO A 68 9.78 4.53 -9.93
N SER A 69 9.98 3.37 -10.56
CA SER A 69 9.48 2.11 -10.00
C SER A 69 10.04 1.90 -8.60
N HIS A 70 9.17 1.53 -7.63
CA HIS A 70 9.55 1.41 -6.23
C HIS A 70 8.61 0.47 -5.48
N TRP A 71 9.09 -0.09 -4.39
CA TRP A 71 8.27 -0.78 -3.41
C TRP A 71 7.70 0.19 -2.40
N MET A 72 6.39 0.08 -2.15
CA MET A 72 5.68 0.77 -1.08
C MET A 72 5.34 -0.23 0.03
N THR A 73 5.56 0.16 1.27
CA THR A 73 5.16 -0.59 2.46
C THR A 73 4.04 0.13 3.16
N TYR A 74 3.00 -0.60 3.55
CA TYR A 74 1.91 -0.10 4.38
C TYR A 74 1.99 -0.71 5.77
N LEU A 75 1.94 0.12 6.80
CA LEU A 75 1.93 -0.28 8.20
C LEU A 75 0.52 -0.11 8.78
N ALA A 76 0.05 -1.14 9.47
CA ALA A 76 -1.24 -1.07 10.13
C ALA A 76 -1.17 -0.15 11.36
N VAL A 77 -2.11 0.79 11.44
CA VAL A 77 -2.30 1.71 12.58
C VAL A 77 -3.70 1.55 13.14
N ALA A 78 -3.87 1.84 14.42
CA ALA A 78 -5.18 1.72 15.08
C ALA A 78 -6.11 2.91 14.77
N ASP A 79 -5.53 4.09 14.57
CA ASP A 79 -6.20 5.35 14.26
C ASP A 79 -5.31 6.14 13.31
N ILE A 80 -5.73 6.24 12.06
CA ILE A 80 -4.92 6.84 11.01
C ILE A 80 -4.79 8.36 11.17
N VAL A 81 -5.83 9.03 11.66
CA VAL A 81 -5.81 10.48 11.89
C VAL A 81 -4.83 10.83 13.01
N GLN A 82 -4.83 10.03 14.07
CA GLN A 82 -3.86 10.20 15.15
C GLN A 82 -2.44 9.87 14.68
N ALA A 83 -2.26 8.85 13.84
CA ALA A 83 -0.97 8.48 13.27
C ALA A 83 -0.40 9.60 12.39
N GLU A 84 -1.21 10.21 11.51
CA GLU A 84 -0.83 11.38 10.71
C GLU A 84 -0.38 12.57 11.58
N ARG A 85 -1.17 12.92 12.59
CA ARG A 85 -0.83 14.00 13.52
C ARG A 85 0.50 13.74 14.24
N THR A 86 0.70 12.50 14.68
CA THR A 86 1.93 12.10 15.37
C THR A 86 3.13 12.13 14.43
N ALA A 87 2.96 11.71 13.17
CA ALA A 87 4.00 11.78 12.15
C ALA A 87 4.45 13.23 11.90
N VAL A 88 3.49 14.16 11.75
CA VAL A 88 3.80 15.60 11.59
C VAL A 88 4.50 16.15 12.83
N PHE A 89 4.02 15.82 14.03
CA PHE A 89 4.65 16.27 15.28
C PHE A 89 6.08 15.73 15.42
N ALA A 90 6.35 14.54 14.89
CA ALA A 90 7.67 13.92 14.89
C ALA A 90 8.61 14.43 13.75
N GLY A 91 8.17 15.44 12.99
CA GLY A 91 8.98 16.06 11.93
C GLY A 91 8.80 15.42 10.54
N GLY A 92 7.81 14.57 10.38
CA GLY A 92 7.37 14.04 9.09
C GLY A 92 6.35 14.94 8.40
N GLU A 93 5.85 14.50 7.26
CA GLU A 93 4.86 15.22 6.47
C GLU A 93 3.78 14.26 5.96
N VAL A 94 2.52 14.72 5.92
CA VAL A 94 1.45 14.00 5.25
C VAL A 94 1.54 14.31 3.74
N CYS A 95 2.07 13.36 2.99
CA CYS A 95 2.19 13.45 1.54
C CYS A 95 0.85 13.26 0.85
N ARG A 96 0.00 12.44 1.45
CA ARG A 96 -1.37 12.17 1.02
C ARG A 96 -2.26 12.01 2.20
N PRO A 97 -3.29 12.88 2.30
CA PRO A 97 -4.29 12.78 3.36
C PRO A 97 -5.03 11.45 3.32
N THR A 98 -5.61 11.10 4.46
CA THR A 98 -6.43 9.91 4.61
C THR A 98 -7.55 9.84 3.58
N VAL A 99 -7.64 8.69 2.90
CA VAL A 99 -8.76 8.31 2.04
C VAL A 99 -9.37 7.00 2.52
N SER A 100 -10.69 6.88 2.36
CA SER A 100 -11.40 5.63 2.65
C SER A 100 -11.47 4.77 1.41
N VAL A 101 -11.07 3.50 1.56
CA VAL A 101 -11.10 2.50 0.50
C VAL A 101 -12.06 1.39 0.93
N PRO A 102 -13.22 1.24 0.27
CA PRO A 102 -14.19 0.22 0.63
C PRO A 102 -13.60 -1.19 0.63
N GLY A 103 -13.88 -1.98 1.66
CA GLY A 103 -13.39 -3.34 1.81
C GLY A 103 -11.92 -3.46 2.25
N VAL A 104 -11.22 -2.34 2.41
CA VAL A 104 -9.80 -2.31 2.83
C VAL A 104 -9.65 -1.56 4.14
N GLY A 105 -10.14 -0.32 4.20
CA GLY A 105 -9.98 0.58 5.34
C GLY A 105 -9.63 2.00 4.92
N LYS A 106 -8.91 2.70 5.76
CA LYS A 106 -8.41 4.04 5.48
C LYS A 106 -6.91 3.97 5.20
N LEU A 107 -6.46 4.72 4.19
CA LEU A 107 -5.08 4.77 3.75
C LEU A 107 -4.57 6.21 3.76
N SER A 108 -3.30 6.40 4.13
CA SER A 108 -2.57 7.64 3.92
C SER A 108 -1.11 7.37 3.56
N ILE A 109 -0.45 8.35 2.97
CA ILE A 109 0.98 8.29 2.67
C ILE A 109 1.67 9.45 3.38
N VAL A 110 2.70 9.12 4.13
CA VAL A 110 3.48 10.08 4.88
C VAL A 110 4.97 9.97 4.50
N SER A 111 5.72 11.04 4.68
CA SER A 111 7.16 10.96 4.80
C SER A 111 7.55 10.98 6.27
N ASP A 112 8.58 10.24 6.62
CA ASP A 112 9.20 10.36 7.93
C ASP A 112 10.10 11.62 8.02
N SER A 113 10.68 11.87 9.19
CA SER A 113 11.56 13.02 9.41
C SER A 113 12.86 13.00 8.60
N THR A 114 13.18 11.90 7.93
CA THR A 114 14.32 11.77 7.01
C THR A 114 13.90 11.93 5.54
N GLY A 115 12.60 12.03 5.25
CA GLY A 115 12.03 12.13 3.92
C GLY A 115 11.68 10.77 3.29
N ALA A 116 11.82 9.66 4.01
CA ALA A 116 11.42 8.35 3.50
C ALA A 116 9.89 8.22 3.49
N ILE A 117 9.37 7.67 2.40
CA ILE A 117 7.93 7.53 2.16
C ILE A 117 7.43 6.20 2.68
N ILE A 118 6.29 6.22 3.40
CA ILE A 118 5.63 5.04 3.93
C ILE A 118 4.10 5.22 3.90
N GLY A 119 3.37 4.12 3.73
CA GLY A 119 1.92 4.09 3.84
C GLY A 119 1.47 3.75 5.26
N PHE A 120 0.40 4.38 5.71
CA PHE A 120 -0.37 3.94 6.87
C PHE A 120 -1.70 3.36 6.41
N ILE A 121 -2.18 2.36 7.13
CA ILE A 121 -3.48 1.77 6.92
C ILE A 121 -4.19 1.56 8.26
N GLU A 122 -5.44 2.03 8.36
CA GLU A 122 -6.38 1.64 9.40
C GLU A 122 -7.35 0.63 8.78
N PRO A 123 -7.15 -0.69 9.01
CA PRO A 123 -7.98 -1.73 8.38
C PRO A 123 -9.44 -1.64 8.81
N GLU A 124 -10.38 -1.99 7.92
CA GLU A 124 -11.78 -2.17 8.32
C GLU A 124 -11.90 -3.25 9.41
N SER A 125 -12.82 -3.05 10.35
CA SER A 125 -13.01 -3.92 11.52
C SER A 125 -13.31 -5.38 11.14
N SER A 126 -13.84 -5.64 9.96
CA SER A 126 -14.10 -6.99 9.44
C SER A 126 -12.82 -7.83 9.22
N HIS A 127 -11.69 -7.19 9.01
CA HIS A 127 -10.39 -7.85 8.86
C HIS A 127 -9.70 -8.14 10.20
N ILE A 128 -10.08 -7.43 11.26
CA ILE A 128 -9.52 -7.60 12.61
C ILE A 128 -10.10 -8.84 13.30
N LEU A 129 -11.35 -9.21 13.00
CA LEU A 129 -12.05 -10.30 13.67
C LEU A 129 -11.70 -11.71 13.15
N LYS A 130 -11.06 -11.83 11.99
CA LYS A 130 -10.64 -13.14 11.43
C LYS A 130 -9.29 -13.64 11.94
N SER A 131 -8.57 -12.86 12.72
CA SER A 131 -7.22 -13.23 13.22
C SER A 131 -7.20 -13.85 14.62
N SER A 132 -8.34 -14.31 15.14
CA SER A 132 -8.42 -14.88 16.50
C SER A 132 -8.41 -16.40 16.60
N SER A 133 -8.13 -17.15 15.52
CA SER A 133 -7.91 -18.58 15.55
C SER A 133 -6.47 -18.93 15.17
N SER A 134 -5.70 -19.20 16.18
CA SER A 134 -4.53 -20.08 16.27
C SER A 134 -3.81 -20.51 14.99
N ASP A 135 -3.01 -19.61 14.40
CA ASP A 135 -1.83 -20.01 13.65
C ASP A 135 -0.79 -18.89 13.75
N GLU A 136 0.44 -19.21 14.07
CA GLU A 136 1.55 -18.33 14.40
C GLU A 136 1.98 -17.37 13.25
N TRP A 137 1.36 -17.52 12.09
CA TRP A 137 1.48 -16.65 10.91
C TRP A 137 0.08 -16.20 10.49
N GLY A 138 -0.45 -15.21 11.21
CA GLY A 138 -1.79 -14.67 10.98
C GLY A 138 -2.11 -14.47 9.49
N GLU A 139 -3.35 -14.78 9.12
CA GLU A 139 -3.89 -14.57 7.77
C GLU A 139 -3.41 -13.23 7.20
N HIS A 140 -2.77 -13.30 6.03
CA HIS A 140 -2.42 -12.10 5.28
C HIS A 140 -3.70 -11.31 4.97
N PRO A 141 -3.66 -9.99 5.11
CA PRO A 141 -4.79 -9.16 4.75
C PRO A 141 -5.14 -9.38 3.28
N GLN A 142 -6.43 -9.26 2.98
CA GLN A 142 -6.89 -9.20 1.59
C GLN A 142 -6.17 -8.06 0.87
N PRO A 143 -5.90 -8.21 -0.43
CA PRO A 143 -5.16 -7.21 -1.18
C PRO A 143 -5.77 -5.83 -1.03
N VAL A 144 -4.91 -4.83 -0.89
CA VAL A 144 -5.28 -3.41 -0.92
C VAL A 144 -5.57 -3.05 -2.38
N SER A 145 -6.60 -3.65 -2.95
CA SER A 145 -6.95 -3.53 -4.37
C SER A 145 -7.72 -2.26 -4.71
N ALA A 146 -7.53 -1.17 -3.97
CA ALA A 146 -8.32 0.03 -4.22
C ALA A 146 -7.63 1.32 -3.79
N ILE A 147 -6.41 1.58 -4.25
CA ILE A 147 -5.87 2.95 -4.20
C ILE A 147 -6.22 3.60 -5.55
N PRO A 148 -7.19 4.54 -5.61
CA PRO A 148 -7.48 5.26 -6.84
C PRO A 148 -6.23 6.00 -7.31
N SER A 149 -5.92 5.91 -8.61
CA SER A 149 -4.82 6.60 -9.26
C SER A 149 -4.87 8.12 -9.08
N THR A 150 -6.05 8.70 -8.95
CA THR A 150 -6.29 10.12 -8.64
C THR A 150 -5.59 10.60 -7.36
N LEU A 151 -5.23 9.69 -6.47
CA LEU A 151 -4.58 10.06 -5.21
C LEU A 151 -3.06 10.21 -5.33
N LEU A 152 -2.46 9.84 -6.47
CA LEU A 152 -1.02 9.95 -6.68
C LEU A 152 -0.60 11.23 -7.43
N SER A 153 -1.53 11.97 -8.05
CA SER A 153 -1.23 13.09 -8.93
C SER A 153 -1.06 14.47 -8.27
N GLU A 154 -1.40 14.65 -7.00
CA GLU A 154 -1.42 15.98 -6.38
C GLU A 154 -0.05 16.54 -5.93
N ARG A 155 1.06 15.86 -6.21
CA ARG A 155 2.40 16.33 -5.81
C ARG A 155 3.03 17.43 -6.69
N THR A 156 2.38 17.86 -7.76
CA THR A 156 3.05 18.74 -8.77
C THR A 156 2.82 20.24 -8.57
N SER A 157 2.14 20.70 -7.52
CA SER A 157 1.82 22.14 -7.37
C SER A 157 2.45 22.87 -6.17
N ALA A 158 3.43 22.30 -5.50
CA ALA A 158 4.17 22.99 -4.44
C ALA A 158 5.66 23.10 -4.77
N GLN A 159 5.98 23.94 -5.75
CA GLN A 159 7.31 24.54 -5.83
C GLN A 159 7.21 25.96 -5.26
N PRO A 160 7.97 26.30 -4.21
CA PRO A 160 8.11 27.70 -3.81
C PRO A 160 8.97 28.45 -4.81
N ASN A 161 8.54 29.65 -5.09
CA ASN A 161 9.26 30.69 -5.80
C ASN A 161 10.56 31.04 -5.05
#